data_2b771b783efd12bbf6b9f40ab4a152fb
#
_entry.id   2b771b783efd12bbf6b9f40ab4a152fb
#
_cell.length_a   1.000
_cell.length_b   1.000
_cell.length_c   1.000
_cell.angle_alpha   90.00
_cell.angle_beta   90.00
_cell.angle_gamma   90.00
#
_symmetry.space_group_name_H-M   'P 1'
#
loop_
_entity.id
_entity.type
_entity.pdbx_description
1 polymer ?
#
loop_
_entity_poly.entity_id
_entity_poly.type
_entity_poly.pdbx_seq_one_letter_code
_entity_poly.pdbx_strand_id
1 'polypeptide(L)'
;MKNYYTTLSEEILSVAKLEKDTIPLRRQLFYIRLSKLEKSLDTDDLKKTFWINIYNAFYLITLKETKQGKEIFNLKRIKIARAILSLNDIEHGILRKYKFRIGYGYITNPFYSDFIKKLAVSKVDYRIHFALRSLNLAQKTIDYFDSEVIEEQLTTVTTDFIHLETEFDEESKTIQVSDFLLSYLKDFGGKNSVKKLLERIFERDLKNYKIRFKTYNRVEKLL
;
A
#
# COMPACT_ATOMS: atom_id res chain seq x y z
N MET A 1 6.78 -2.74 -24.53
CA MET A 1 7.10 -1.29 -24.40
C MET A 1 6.57 -0.85 -23.03
N LYS A 2 7.44 -0.36 -22.16
CA LYS A 2 7.08 0.01 -20.78
C LYS A 2 6.01 1.12 -20.77
N ASN A 3 5.05 1.04 -19.87
CA ASN A 3 3.96 2.01 -19.77
C ASN A 3 4.49 3.36 -19.27
N TYR A 4 4.25 4.45 -20.02
CA TYR A 4 4.74 5.79 -19.70
C TYR A 4 4.36 6.25 -18.28
N TYR A 5 3.15 5.96 -17.82
CA TYR A 5 2.68 6.42 -16.51
C TYR A 5 3.29 5.62 -15.36
N THR A 6 3.48 4.31 -15.53
CA THR A 6 4.22 3.53 -14.52
C THR A 6 5.67 4.00 -14.45
N THR A 7 6.34 4.22 -15.59
CA THR A 7 7.71 4.78 -15.63
C THR A 7 7.79 6.15 -14.92
N LEU A 8 6.83 7.04 -15.18
CA LEU A 8 6.76 8.33 -14.48
C LEU A 8 6.60 8.17 -12.96
N SER A 9 5.79 7.20 -12.51
CA SER A 9 5.61 6.93 -11.07
C SER A 9 6.86 6.35 -10.41
N GLU A 10 7.60 5.51 -11.13
CA GLU A 10 8.90 4.96 -10.70
C GLU A 10 9.94 6.09 -10.54
N GLU A 11 10.01 6.98 -11.54
CA GLU A 11 10.93 8.11 -11.53
C GLU A 11 10.64 9.06 -10.35
N ILE A 12 9.37 9.40 -10.10
CA ILE A 12 8.99 10.26 -8.98
C ILE A 12 9.39 9.63 -7.65
N LEU A 13 9.16 8.33 -7.46
CA LEU A 13 9.55 7.64 -6.23
C LEU A 13 11.08 7.63 -6.06
N SER A 14 11.82 7.32 -7.12
CA SER A 14 13.28 7.30 -7.10
C SER A 14 13.86 8.67 -6.76
N VAL A 15 13.34 9.75 -7.38
CA VAL A 15 13.75 11.12 -7.09
C VAL A 15 13.40 11.55 -5.67
N ALA A 16 12.23 11.14 -5.16
CA ALA A 16 11.79 11.42 -3.79
C ALA A 16 12.67 10.70 -2.75
N LYS A 17 13.06 9.43 -2.99
CA LYS A 17 13.99 8.69 -2.14
C LYS A 17 15.38 9.33 -2.06
N LEU A 18 15.83 9.92 -3.17
CA LEU A 18 17.10 10.65 -3.23
C LEU A 18 16.99 12.09 -2.68
N GLU A 19 15.83 12.47 -2.16
CA GLU A 19 15.52 13.81 -1.65
C GLU A 19 15.74 14.95 -2.65
N LYS A 20 15.78 14.65 -3.94
CA LYS A 20 15.93 15.62 -5.03
C LYS A 20 14.63 16.37 -5.33
N ASP A 21 14.71 17.37 -6.22
CA ASP A 21 13.53 18.16 -6.64
C ASP A 21 12.54 17.33 -7.47
N THR A 22 11.34 17.16 -6.95
CA THR A 22 10.24 16.43 -7.60
C THR A 22 9.26 17.34 -8.35
N ILE A 23 9.42 18.69 -8.29
CA ILE A 23 8.46 19.64 -8.86
C ILE A 23 8.25 19.45 -10.37
N PRO A 24 9.27 19.23 -11.21
CA PRO A 24 9.08 19.02 -12.65
C PRO A 24 8.19 17.80 -12.94
N LEU A 25 8.42 16.68 -12.25
CA LEU A 25 7.65 15.43 -12.41
C LEU A 25 6.22 15.58 -11.87
N ARG A 26 6.06 16.26 -10.72
CA ARG A 26 4.72 16.58 -10.14
C ARG A 26 3.90 17.46 -11.09
N ARG A 27 4.53 18.38 -11.83
CA ARG A 27 3.85 19.16 -12.87
C ARG A 27 3.37 18.27 -14.02
N GLN A 28 4.19 17.31 -14.47
CA GLN A 28 3.76 16.33 -15.48
C GLN A 28 2.52 15.57 -15.02
N LEU A 29 2.50 15.05 -13.77
CA LEU A 29 1.33 14.38 -13.20
C LEU A 29 0.07 15.25 -13.22
N PHE A 30 0.18 16.53 -12.88
CA PHE A 30 -0.96 17.45 -12.85
C PHE A 30 -1.61 17.65 -14.23
N TYR A 31 -0.80 17.72 -15.29
CA TYR A 31 -1.28 17.99 -16.64
C TYR A 31 -1.70 16.74 -17.43
N ILE A 32 -1.59 15.55 -16.86
CA ILE A 32 -2.12 14.32 -17.47
C ILE A 32 -3.62 14.47 -17.75
N ARG A 33 -4.06 13.97 -18.89
CA ARG A 33 -5.51 13.85 -19.18
C ARG A 33 -6.05 12.57 -18.52
N LEU A 34 -7.11 12.70 -17.72
CA LEU A 34 -7.73 11.57 -17.02
C LEU A 34 -8.06 10.41 -17.98
N SER A 35 -8.65 10.70 -19.14
CA SER A 35 -9.00 9.66 -20.11
C SER A 35 -7.81 8.88 -20.67
N LYS A 36 -6.63 9.54 -20.78
CA LYS A 36 -5.41 8.87 -21.19
C LYS A 36 -4.83 8.01 -20.05
N LEU A 37 -4.86 8.52 -18.83
CA LEU A 37 -4.41 7.78 -17.64
C LEU A 37 -5.27 6.52 -17.46
N GLU A 38 -6.59 6.66 -17.49
CA GLU A 38 -7.56 5.56 -17.38
C GLU A 38 -7.32 4.48 -18.44
N LYS A 39 -7.16 4.90 -19.70
CA LYS A 39 -6.90 3.96 -20.81
C LYS A 39 -5.55 3.25 -20.70
N SER A 40 -4.55 3.91 -20.15
CA SER A 40 -3.19 3.34 -20.03
C SER A 40 -3.03 2.45 -18.80
N LEU A 41 -3.82 2.66 -17.75
CA LEU A 41 -3.85 1.83 -16.56
C LEU A 41 -5.04 0.85 -16.65
N ASP A 42 -5.09 0.04 -17.70
CA ASP A 42 -6.21 -0.85 -18.04
C ASP A 42 -6.21 -2.15 -17.25
N THR A 43 -5.08 -2.56 -16.67
CA THR A 43 -4.96 -3.75 -15.81
C THR A 43 -4.76 -3.39 -14.34
N ASP A 44 -5.12 -4.30 -13.44
CA ASP A 44 -4.89 -4.11 -12.00
C ASP A 44 -3.39 -4.02 -11.66
N ASP A 45 -2.53 -4.70 -12.40
CA ASP A 45 -1.07 -4.65 -12.19
C ASP A 45 -0.50 -3.28 -12.53
N LEU A 46 -0.92 -2.68 -13.63
CA LEU A 46 -0.54 -1.31 -13.99
C LEU A 46 -1.08 -0.29 -12.97
N LYS A 47 -2.32 -0.48 -12.49
CA LYS A 47 -2.91 0.36 -11.43
C LYS A 47 -2.16 0.22 -10.12
N LYS A 48 -1.90 -1.02 -9.66
CA LYS A 48 -1.12 -1.28 -8.44
C LYS A 48 0.25 -0.62 -8.52
N THR A 49 1.00 -0.89 -9.60
CA THR A 49 2.34 -0.31 -9.83
C THR A 49 2.32 1.20 -9.74
N PHE A 50 1.48 1.86 -10.53
CA PHE A 50 1.39 3.31 -10.58
C PHE A 50 1.03 3.89 -9.20
N TRP A 51 -0.05 3.39 -8.57
CA TRP A 51 -0.57 3.98 -7.34
C TRP A 51 0.27 3.67 -6.11
N ILE A 52 0.94 2.53 -6.03
CA ILE A 52 1.87 2.22 -4.94
C ILE A 52 3.09 3.15 -5.02
N ASN A 53 3.67 3.33 -6.20
CA ASN A 53 4.80 4.24 -6.39
C ASN A 53 4.42 5.69 -6.07
N ILE A 54 3.28 6.17 -6.56
CA ILE A 54 2.77 7.51 -6.24
C ILE A 54 2.52 7.68 -4.75
N TYR A 55 1.88 6.71 -4.10
CA TYR A 55 1.64 6.77 -2.65
C TYR A 55 2.96 6.89 -1.87
N ASN A 56 3.91 6.01 -2.16
CA ASN A 56 5.20 5.99 -1.48
C ASN A 56 6.01 7.28 -1.75
N ALA A 57 6.02 7.77 -2.99
CA ALA A 57 6.68 9.03 -3.32
C ALA A 57 6.08 10.21 -2.54
N PHE A 58 4.75 10.35 -2.56
CA PHE A 58 4.09 11.46 -1.88
C PHE A 58 4.07 11.32 -0.36
N TYR A 59 4.17 10.11 0.18
CA TYR A 59 4.44 9.91 1.60
C TYR A 59 5.76 10.57 2.00
N LEU A 60 6.87 10.28 1.28
CA LEU A 60 8.19 10.89 1.53
C LEU A 60 8.17 12.41 1.32
N ILE A 61 7.59 12.87 0.21
CA ILE A 61 7.49 14.29 -0.12
C ILE A 61 6.72 15.05 0.97
N THR A 62 5.57 14.50 1.41
CA THR A 62 4.74 15.16 2.42
C THR A 62 5.41 15.18 3.79
N LEU A 63 6.07 14.11 4.20
CA LEU A 63 6.87 14.10 5.43
C LEU A 63 7.92 15.21 5.42
N LYS A 64 8.67 15.34 4.34
CA LYS A 64 9.71 16.36 4.18
C LYS A 64 9.14 17.78 4.20
N GLU A 65 8.03 18.01 3.49
CA GLU A 65 7.43 19.34 3.36
C GLU A 65 6.68 19.83 4.62
N THR A 66 6.09 18.91 5.39
CA THR A 66 5.17 19.33 6.49
C THR A 66 5.73 19.13 7.88
N LYS A 67 6.73 18.27 8.05
CA LYS A 67 7.25 17.83 9.36
C LYS A 67 6.14 17.36 10.34
N GLN A 68 4.98 16.98 9.80
CA GLN A 68 3.81 16.52 10.55
C GLN A 68 3.69 15.00 10.50
N GLY A 69 3.30 14.37 11.62
CA GLY A 69 3.15 12.92 11.75
C GLY A 69 1.83 12.41 11.17
N LYS A 70 0.90 11.96 12.03
CA LYS A 70 -0.32 11.20 11.63
C LYS A 70 -1.30 11.90 10.68
N GLU A 71 -1.30 13.23 10.60
CA GLU A 71 -2.24 13.97 9.76
C GLU A 71 -1.91 13.94 8.27
N ILE A 72 -0.68 13.55 7.89
CA ILE A 72 -0.23 13.53 6.49
C ILE A 72 -1.14 12.69 5.57
N PHE A 73 -1.75 11.62 6.11
CA PHE A 73 -2.60 10.72 5.33
C PHE A 73 -3.89 11.36 4.82
N ASN A 74 -4.39 12.41 5.51
CA ASN A 74 -5.61 13.14 5.13
C ASN A 74 -5.33 14.39 4.28
N LEU A 75 -4.08 14.85 4.22
CA LEU A 75 -3.73 16.07 3.52
C LEU A 75 -3.95 15.93 2.01
N LYS A 76 -4.77 16.81 1.44
CA LYS A 76 -5.06 16.90 0.01
C LYS A 76 -3.93 17.63 -0.71
N ARG A 77 -2.85 16.91 -1.06
CA ARG A 77 -1.64 17.49 -1.69
C ARG A 77 -1.21 16.82 -2.97
N ILE A 78 -1.75 15.66 -3.28
CA ILE A 78 -1.37 14.86 -4.46
C ILE A 78 -2.18 15.33 -5.66
N LYS A 79 -1.55 16.06 -6.57
CA LYS A 79 -2.19 16.64 -7.74
C LYS A 79 -1.94 15.76 -8.97
N ILE A 80 -2.96 15.07 -9.47
CA ILE A 80 -2.88 14.17 -10.64
C ILE A 80 -4.09 14.40 -11.54
N ALA A 81 -3.86 14.58 -12.84
CA ALA A 81 -4.92 14.78 -13.85
C ALA A 81 -5.94 15.83 -13.40
N ARG A 82 -5.47 16.96 -12.83
CA ARG A 82 -6.24 18.08 -12.26
C ARG A 82 -7.08 17.74 -11.03
N ALA A 83 -7.09 16.51 -10.56
CA ALA A 83 -7.67 16.15 -9.26
C ALA A 83 -6.68 16.37 -8.12
N ILE A 84 -7.20 16.56 -6.91
CA ILE A 84 -6.39 16.71 -5.70
C ILE A 84 -6.75 15.57 -4.75
N LEU A 85 -5.78 14.73 -4.44
CA LEU A 85 -5.93 13.53 -3.63
C LEU A 85 -5.15 13.63 -2.32
N SER A 86 -5.53 12.80 -1.36
CA SER A 86 -4.75 12.45 -0.18
C SER A 86 -4.18 11.04 -0.31
N LEU A 87 -3.26 10.66 0.57
CA LEU A 87 -2.79 9.28 0.68
C LEU A 87 -3.95 8.31 0.97
N ASN A 88 -4.88 8.71 1.84
CA ASN A 88 -6.08 7.93 2.13
C ASN A 88 -6.99 7.72 0.91
N ASP A 89 -7.09 8.68 0.00
CA ASP A 89 -7.85 8.49 -1.26
C ASP A 89 -7.21 7.42 -2.14
N ILE A 90 -5.89 7.38 -2.19
CA ILE A 90 -5.16 6.35 -2.96
C ILE A 90 -5.32 4.99 -2.29
N GLU A 91 -5.00 4.88 -0.99
CA GLU A 91 -5.06 3.61 -0.27
C GLU A 91 -6.50 3.07 -0.24
N HIS A 92 -7.43 3.82 0.33
CA HIS A 92 -8.78 3.30 0.61
C HIS A 92 -9.72 3.43 -0.58
N GLY A 93 -9.57 4.49 -1.36
CA GLY A 93 -10.42 4.74 -2.54
C GLY A 93 -10.01 3.90 -3.73
N ILE A 94 -8.74 3.95 -4.11
CA ILE A 94 -8.25 3.35 -5.36
C ILE A 94 -7.79 1.91 -5.15
N LEU A 95 -6.77 1.70 -4.30
CA LEU A 95 -6.13 0.39 -4.12
C LEU A 95 -6.99 -0.60 -3.32
N ARG A 96 -7.85 -0.11 -2.42
CA ARG A 96 -8.80 -0.93 -1.65
C ARG A 96 -10.23 -0.87 -2.20
N LYS A 97 -10.42 -0.38 -3.40
CA LYS A 97 -11.72 -0.37 -4.09
C LYS A 97 -12.85 0.16 -3.21
N TYR A 98 -12.75 1.45 -2.85
CA TYR A 98 -13.78 2.21 -2.13
C TYR A 98 -14.04 1.75 -0.69
N LYS A 99 -13.05 1.23 0.04
CA LYS A 99 -13.23 0.88 1.45
C LYS A 99 -13.16 2.10 2.35
N PHE A 100 -13.91 2.08 3.45
CA PHE A 100 -13.65 2.99 4.56
C PHE A 100 -12.34 2.63 5.26
N ARG A 101 -11.71 3.64 5.87
CA ARG A 101 -10.51 3.46 6.71
C ARG A 101 -10.81 2.62 7.96
N ILE A 102 -12.03 2.74 8.49
CA ILE A 102 -12.53 2.02 9.66
C ILE A 102 -13.32 0.76 9.23
N GLY A 103 -13.60 -0.13 10.20
CA GLY A 103 -14.44 -1.31 9.96
C GLY A 103 -13.69 -2.48 9.34
N TYR A 104 -12.38 -2.60 9.59
CA TYR A 104 -11.56 -3.76 9.20
C TYR A 104 -11.64 -4.18 7.72
N GLY A 105 -12.04 -3.25 6.83
CA GLY A 105 -12.23 -3.52 5.40
C GLY A 105 -13.60 -4.08 5.01
N TYR A 106 -14.52 -4.24 5.95
CA TYR A 106 -15.88 -4.74 5.64
C TYR A 106 -16.79 -3.68 5.02
N ILE A 107 -16.59 -2.40 5.31
CA ILE A 107 -17.49 -1.32 4.93
C ILE A 107 -16.99 -0.65 3.64
N THR A 108 -17.87 -0.54 2.64
CA THR A 108 -17.60 0.16 1.38
C THR A 108 -18.16 1.59 1.45
N ASN A 109 -17.35 2.56 1.00
CA ASN A 109 -17.74 3.97 0.91
C ASN A 109 -18.29 4.27 -0.50
N PRO A 110 -19.59 4.55 -0.68
CA PRO A 110 -20.18 4.86 -1.98
C PRO A 110 -19.86 6.29 -2.47
N PHE A 111 -19.36 7.16 -1.60
CA PHE A 111 -19.22 8.60 -1.84
C PHE A 111 -17.90 9.00 -2.52
N TYR A 112 -17.08 8.06 -2.93
CA TYR A 112 -15.89 8.40 -3.70
C TYR A 112 -16.24 9.01 -5.05
N SER A 113 -15.43 9.99 -5.48
CA SER A 113 -15.59 10.70 -6.76
C SER A 113 -15.44 9.75 -7.95
N ASP A 114 -15.99 10.14 -9.11
CA ASP A 114 -15.85 9.40 -10.36
C ASP A 114 -14.39 9.24 -10.77
N PHE A 115 -13.54 10.21 -10.44
CA PHE A 115 -12.08 10.10 -10.65
C PHE A 115 -11.52 8.86 -9.96
N ILE A 116 -11.83 8.68 -8.67
CA ILE A 116 -11.36 7.52 -7.89
C ILE A 116 -11.97 6.23 -8.44
N LYS A 117 -13.28 6.23 -8.76
CA LYS A 117 -13.99 5.06 -9.28
C LYS A 117 -13.39 4.55 -10.60
N LYS A 118 -13.02 5.44 -11.52
CA LYS A 118 -12.41 5.11 -12.81
C LYS A 118 -11.02 4.49 -12.68
N LEU A 119 -10.25 4.94 -11.70
CA LEU A 119 -8.85 4.54 -11.52
C LEU A 119 -8.64 3.43 -10.48
N ALA A 120 -9.71 3.00 -9.80
CA ALA A 120 -9.63 1.94 -8.80
C ALA A 120 -9.34 0.58 -9.43
N VAL A 121 -8.69 -0.28 -8.63
CA VAL A 121 -8.49 -1.69 -8.98
C VAL A 121 -9.82 -2.42 -9.12
N SER A 122 -9.86 -3.45 -9.94
CA SER A 122 -11.05 -4.31 -10.09
C SER A 122 -11.24 -5.24 -8.89
N LYS A 123 -10.11 -5.67 -8.29
CA LYS A 123 -10.06 -6.57 -7.13
C LYS A 123 -9.01 -6.10 -6.12
N VAL A 124 -9.36 -6.12 -4.83
CA VAL A 124 -8.41 -5.80 -3.75
C VAL A 124 -7.36 -6.90 -3.64
N ASP A 125 -6.11 -6.51 -3.66
CA ASP A 125 -4.96 -7.36 -3.37
C ASP A 125 -4.43 -6.99 -1.98
N TYR A 126 -4.52 -7.89 -1.02
CA TYR A 126 -4.09 -7.61 0.36
C TYR A 126 -2.60 -7.27 0.49
N ARG A 127 -1.78 -7.70 -0.47
CA ARG A 127 -0.32 -7.45 -0.46
C ARG A 127 0.04 -5.97 -0.60
N ILE A 128 -0.88 -5.15 -1.13
CA ILE A 128 -0.67 -3.69 -1.21
C ILE A 128 -0.39 -3.09 0.17
N HIS A 129 -0.97 -3.66 1.23
CA HIS A 129 -0.79 -3.12 2.58
C HIS A 129 0.66 -3.18 3.06
N PHE A 130 1.41 -4.18 2.62
CA PHE A 130 2.84 -4.31 2.90
C PHE A 130 3.65 -3.39 1.99
N ALA A 131 3.27 -3.28 0.71
CA ALA A 131 3.93 -2.40 -0.26
C ALA A 131 3.86 -0.91 0.12
N LEU A 132 2.72 -0.45 0.68
CA LEU A 132 2.55 0.93 1.16
C LEU A 132 3.33 1.22 2.45
N ARG A 133 3.89 0.21 3.09
CA ARG A 133 4.68 0.31 4.33
C ARG A 133 6.13 -0.13 4.16
N SER A 134 6.50 -0.58 2.97
CA SER A 134 7.85 -1.07 2.68
C SER A 134 8.94 -0.03 2.91
N LEU A 135 8.62 1.26 2.84
CA LEU A 135 9.56 2.34 3.14
C LEU A 135 9.95 2.42 4.62
N ASN A 136 9.08 1.96 5.51
CA ASN A 136 9.33 1.96 6.97
C ASN A 136 10.01 0.67 7.46
N LEU A 137 10.11 -0.33 6.59
CA LEU A 137 10.86 -1.54 6.90
C LEU A 137 12.35 -1.27 6.69
N ALA A 138 13.18 -1.66 7.64
CA ALA A 138 14.63 -1.50 7.58
C ALA A 138 15.28 -2.21 6.37
N GLN A 139 14.54 -3.09 5.71
CA GLN A 139 14.95 -3.80 4.50
C GLN A 139 14.53 -2.99 3.26
N LYS A 140 15.48 -2.27 2.68
CA LYS A 140 15.32 -1.53 1.40
C LYS A 140 15.42 -2.49 0.21
N THR A 141 14.58 -3.50 0.13
CA THR A 141 14.66 -4.54 -0.92
C THR A 141 14.09 -4.07 -2.27
N ILE A 142 13.20 -3.08 -2.28
CA ILE A 142 12.53 -2.62 -3.51
C ILE A 142 12.69 -1.12 -3.67
N ASP A 143 13.36 -0.69 -4.75
CA ASP A 143 13.54 0.72 -5.04
C ASP A 143 12.25 1.37 -5.55
N TYR A 144 11.56 0.70 -6.45
CA TYR A 144 10.23 1.03 -6.95
C TYR A 144 9.51 -0.24 -7.40
N PHE A 145 8.19 -0.16 -7.51
CA PHE A 145 7.38 -1.26 -8.04
C PHE A 145 7.31 -1.16 -9.55
N ASP A 146 7.52 -2.30 -10.23
CA ASP A 146 7.55 -2.44 -11.68
C ASP A 146 6.44 -3.38 -12.13
N SER A 147 5.65 -2.97 -13.13
CA SER A 147 4.51 -3.75 -13.63
C SER A 147 4.88 -5.12 -14.23
N GLU A 148 6.11 -5.29 -14.70
CA GLU A 148 6.57 -6.57 -15.27
C GLU A 148 6.85 -7.63 -14.20
N VAL A 149 7.18 -7.19 -12.97
CA VAL A 149 7.53 -8.07 -11.84
C VAL A 149 6.73 -7.77 -10.56
N ILE A 150 5.62 -7.02 -10.67
CA ILE A 150 4.82 -6.56 -9.54
C ILE A 150 4.36 -7.70 -8.63
N GLU A 151 4.01 -8.86 -9.19
CA GLU A 151 3.53 -10.02 -8.45
C GLU A 151 4.62 -10.61 -7.55
N GLU A 152 5.84 -10.69 -8.04
CA GLU A 152 7.01 -11.11 -7.28
C GLU A 152 7.35 -10.09 -6.19
N GLN A 153 7.39 -8.81 -6.54
CA GLN A 153 7.67 -7.72 -5.60
C GLN A 153 6.66 -7.67 -4.45
N LEU A 154 5.37 -7.80 -4.74
CA LEU A 154 4.32 -7.84 -3.72
C LEU A 154 4.45 -9.08 -2.82
N THR A 155 4.85 -10.21 -3.39
CA THR A 155 5.08 -11.43 -2.60
C THR A 155 6.28 -11.26 -1.68
N THR A 156 7.37 -10.72 -2.18
CA THR A 156 8.60 -10.45 -1.41
C THR A 156 8.31 -9.54 -0.21
N VAL A 157 7.72 -8.36 -0.41
CA VAL A 157 7.44 -7.43 0.71
C VAL A 157 6.46 -8.01 1.72
N THR A 158 5.54 -8.88 1.27
CA THR A 158 4.62 -9.57 2.16
C THR A 158 5.35 -10.58 3.03
N THR A 159 6.19 -11.41 2.42
CA THR A 159 6.96 -12.45 3.10
C THR A 159 7.94 -11.83 4.11
N ASP A 160 8.68 -10.80 3.69
CA ASP A 160 9.62 -10.07 4.55
C ASP A 160 8.92 -9.48 5.78
N PHE A 161 7.78 -8.80 5.58
CA PHE A 161 7.01 -8.24 6.68
C PHE A 161 6.53 -9.32 7.64
N ILE A 162 5.97 -10.40 7.12
CA ILE A 162 5.44 -11.50 7.94
C ILE A 162 6.55 -12.16 8.75
N HIS A 163 7.73 -12.40 8.15
CA HIS A 163 8.88 -12.93 8.88
C HIS A 163 9.34 -11.98 9.99
N LEU A 164 9.41 -10.68 9.73
CA LEU A 164 9.86 -9.68 10.69
C LEU A 164 8.90 -9.52 11.88
N GLU A 165 7.60 -9.59 11.64
CA GLU A 165 6.57 -9.20 12.61
C GLU A 165 5.86 -10.40 13.29
N THR A 166 6.24 -11.65 12.95
CA THR A 166 5.62 -12.85 13.50
C THR A 166 6.52 -13.52 14.53
N GLU A 167 5.96 -13.84 15.69
CA GLU A 167 6.63 -14.57 16.77
C GLU A 167 5.85 -15.82 17.14
N PHE A 168 6.55 -16.94 17.36
CA PHE A 168 5.96 -18.21 17.77
C PHE A 168 6.25 -18.46 19.23
N ASP A 169 5.22 -18.77 20.01
CA ASP A 169 5.30 -19.32 21.33
C ASP A 169 4.93 -20.80 21.26
N GLU A 170 5.94 -21.66 21.37
CA GLU A 170 5.77 -23.11 21.24
C GLU A 170 5.09 -23.74 22.43
N GLU A 171 5.26 -23.17 23.62
CA GLU A 171 4.69 -23.70 24.85
C GLU A 171 3.17 -23.46 24.88
N SER A 172 2.75 -22.22 24.63
CA SER A 172 1.34 -21.85 24.62
C SER A 172 0.62 -22.14 23.30
N LYS A 173 1.35 -22.63 22.25
CA LYS A 173 0.85 -22.79 20.89
C LYS A 173 0.17 -21.51 20.39
N THR A 174 0.85 -20.39 20.54
CA THR A 174 0.37 -19.07 20.15
C THR A 174 1.29 -18.46 19.09
N ILE A 175 0.67 -17.81 18.09
CA ILE A 175 1.37 -17.01 17.08
C ILE A 175 1.02 -15.55 17.34
N GLN A 176 2.01 -14.74 17.64
CA GLN A 176 1.85 -13.30 17.77
C GLN A 176 2.14 -12.64 16.42
N VAL A 177 1.17 -11.91 15.90
CA VAL A 177 1.27 -11.19 14.61
C VAL A 177 0.96 -9.72 14.81
N SER A 178 1.40 -8.88 13.90
CA SER A 178 1.13 -7.44 13.94
C SER A 178 -0.38 -7.15 13.98
N ASP A 179 -0.81 -6.20 14.81
CA ASP A 179 -2.20 -5.69 14.86
C ASP A 179 -2.64 -5.04 13.55
N PHE A 180 -1.67 -4.69 12.72
CA PHE A 180 -1.88 -4.25 11.36
C PHE A 180 -2.73 -5.23 10.53
N LEU A 181 -2.48 -6.54 10.65
CA LEU A 181 -3.29 -7.57 9.97
C LEU A 181 -4.76 -7.54 10.42
N LEU A 182 -5.03 -7.19 11.67
CA LEU A 182 -6.39 -7.01 12.17
C LEU A 182 -7.08 -5.80 11.52
N SER A 183 -6.35 -4.70 11.34
CA SER A 183 -6.90 -3.46 10.77
C SER A 183 -7.45 -3.64 9.35
N TYR A 184 -6.96 -4.62 8.61
CA TYR A 184 -7.35 -4.93 7.23
C TYR A 184 -7.88 -6.37 7.07
N LEU A 185 -8.41 -6.94 8.13
CA LEU A 185 -8.72 -8.37 8.24
C LEU A 185 -9.58 -8.91 7.07
N LYS A 186 -10.55 -8.12 6.58
CA LYS A 186 -11.40 -8.51 5.44
C LYS A 186 -10.62 -8.59 4.13
N ASP A 187 -9.66 -7.70 3.93
CA ASP A 187 -8.85 -7.67 2.71
C ASP A 187 -7.98 -8.94 2.63
N PHE A 188 -7.57 -9.49 3.78
CA PHE A 188 -6.91 -10.79 3.89
C PHE A 188 -7.87 -12.00 3.77
N GLY A 189 -9.18 -11.78 3.71
CA GLY A 189 -10.17 -12.86 3.70
C GLY A 189 -10.58 -13.40 5.07
N GLY A 190 -10.22 -12.70 6.16
CA GLY A 190 -10.55 -13.08 7.54
C GLY A 190 -9.45 -13.87 8.25
N LYS A 191 -9.67 -14.20 9.53
CA LYS A 191 -8.67 -14.86 10.41
C LYS A 191 -8.15 -16.19 9.85
N ASN A 192 -9.02 -17.00 9.26
CA ASN A 192 -8.62 -18.29 8.70
C ASN A 192 -7.70 -18.13 7.49
N SER A 193 -7.91 -17.09 6.67
CA SER A 193 -7.06 -16.80 5.53
C SER A 193 -5.71 -16.24 5.97
N VAL A 194 -5.67 -15.44 7.04
CA VAL A 194 -4.41 -15.01 7.67
C VAL A 194 -3.63 -16.24 8.15
N LYS A 195 -4.28 -17.20 8.81
CA LYS A 195 -3.62 -18.43 9.26
C LYS A 195 -3.02 -19.22 8.09
N LYS A 196 -3.78 -19.41 7.01
CA LYS A 196 -3.29 -20.07 5.78
C LYS A 196 -2.12 -19.32 5.14
N LEU A 197 -2.11 -17.98 5.19
CA LEU A 197 -1.00 -17.18 4.74
C LEU A 197 0.26 -17.48 5.55
N LEU A 198 0.15 -17.53 6.87
CA LEU A 198 1.27 -17.88 7.76
C LEU A 198 1.75 -19.31 7.53
N GLU A 199 0.83 -20.29 7.41
CA GLU A 199 1.16 -21.69 7.08
C GLU A 199 2.00 -21.80 5.81
N ARG A 200 1.62 -21.04 4.77
CA ARG A 200 2.33 -21.04 3.49
C ARG A 200 3.71 -20.38 3.58
N ILE A 201 3.83 -19.23 4.29
CA ILE A 201 5.08 -18.48 4.40
C ILE A 201 6.10 -19.21 5.27
N PHE A 202 5.65 -19.81 6.39
CA PHE A 202 6.53 -20.53 7.31
C PHE A 202 6.67 -22.03 6.99
N GLU A 203 5.98 -22.51 5.93
CA GLU A 203 5.95 -23.93 5.52
C GLU A 203 5.65 -24.88 6.68
N ARG A 204 4.68 -24.49 7.53
CA ARG A 204 4.43 -25.13 8.81
C ARG A 204 2.94 -25.34 9.05
N ASP A 205 2.55 -26.53 9.59
CA ASP A 205 1.21 -26.76 10.08
C ASP A 205 0.94 -25.94 11.35
N LEU A 206 -0.01 -25.04 11.27
CA LEU A 206 -0.40 -24.17 12.38
C LEU A 206 -1.78 -24.52 12.95
N LYS A 207 -2.34 -25.69 12.61
CA LYS A 207 -3.70 -26.10 13.00
C LYS A 207 -3.98 -25.90 14.48
N ASN A 208 -3.02 -26.26 15.33
CA ASN A 208 -3.15 -26.21 16.80
C ASN A 208 -2.73 -24.86 17.42
N TYR A 209 -2.30 -23.89 16.59
CA TYR A 209 -1.88 -22.57 17.07
C TYR A 209 -3.04 -21.59 17.10
N LYS A 210 -3.05 -20.71 18.12
CA LYS A 210 -3.97 -19.57 18.24
C LYS A 210 -3.28 -18.30 17.78
N ILE A 211 -3.91 -17.53 16.90
CA ILE A 211 -3.40 -16.22 16.47
C ILE A 211 -3.78 -15.17 17.51
N ARG A 212 -2.78 -14.43 17.99
CA ARG A 212 -2.92 -13.21 18.80
C ARG A 212 -2.36 -12.02 18.05
N PHE A 213 -3.08 -10.92 18.06
CA PHE A 213 -2.61 -9.67 17.47
C PHE A 213 -1.83 -8.89 18.54
N LYS A 214 -0.59 -8.49 18.21
CA LYS A 214 0.25 -7.68 19.09
C LYS A 214 -0.45 -6.35 19.34
N THR A 215 -0.54 -5.93 20.60
CA THR A 215 -1.05 -4.61 20.95
C THR A 215 0.13 -3.63 20.84
N TYR A 216 0.29 -2.99 19.69
CA TYR A 216 1.27 -1.92 19.56
C TYR A 216 0.67 -0.60 20.03
N ASN A 217 1.41 0.12 20.87
CA ASN A 217 1.24 1.56 20.97
C ASN A 217 1.60 2.15 19.60
N ARG A 218 0.58 2.52 18.82
CA ARG A 218 0.69 3.04 17.43
C ARG A 218 1.61 4.27 17.29
N VAL A 219 2.20 4.74 18.39
CA VAL A 219 2.99 5.98 18.43
C VAL A 219 4.46 5.76 18.07
N GLU A 220 5.01 4.56 18.28
CA GLU A 220 6.47 4.37 18.24
C GLU A 220 7.05 3.92 16.88
N LYS A 221 6.23 3.49 15.92
CA LYS A 221 6.74 3.01 14.61
C LYS A 221 6.34 3.88 13.40
N LEU A 222 5.90 5.12 13.61
CA LEU A 222 5.62 6.10 12.55
C LEU A 222 6.62 7.28 12.56
N LEU A 223 7.68 7.16 13.31
CA LEU A 223 8.87 8.00 13.30
C LEU A 223 10.04 7.12 12.80
#